data_02c46e75a4f22608febfb11794a7a77f
#
_entry.id   02c46e75a4f22608febfb11794a7a77f
#
_cell.length_a   1.000
_cell.length_b   1.000
_cell.length_c   1.000
_cell.angle_alpha   90.00
_cell.angle_beta   90.00
_cell.angle_gamma   90.00
#
_symmetry.space_group_name_H-M   'P 1'
#
loop_
_entity.id
_entity.type
_entity.pdbx_description
1 polymer ?
#
loop_
_entity_poly.entity_id
_entity_poly.type
_entity_poly.pdbx_seq_one_letter_code
_entity_poly.pdbx_strand_id
1 'polypeptide(L)' 'MGLVLTRKPGQSVRIGDDIVVRLTEIGQGQVKLEFTAPNEVAVHREEVWRRINQAQGGAR' A
#
# COMPACT_ATOMS: atom_id res chain seq x y z
N MET A 1 -11.26 8.46 7.58
CA MET A 1 -10.36 8.65 8.70
C MET A 1 -8.99 8.15 8.33
N GLY A 2 -7.96 8.78 8.78
CA GLY A 2 -6.61 8.39 8.43
C GLY A 2 -5.72 8.25 9.64
N LEU A 3 -4.61 7.57 9.44
CA LEU A 3 -3.61 7.40 10.47
C LEU A 3 -2.26 7.79 9.89
N VAL A 4 -1.55 8.66 10.59
CA VAL A 4 -0.23 9.09 10.17
C VAL A 4 0.76 8.63 11.21
N LEU A 5 1.80 7.94 10.75
CA LEU A 5 2.84 7.51 11.66
C LEU A 5 4.19 7.59 10.99
N THR A 6 5.22 7.49 11.81
CA THR A 6 6.59 7.58 11.34
C THR A 6 7.24 6.22 11.45
N ARG A 7 7.89 5.78 10.39
CA ARG A 7 8.61 4.51 10.40
C ARG A 7 10.01 4.70 9.85
N LYS A 8 10.91 3.87 10.31
CA LYS A 8 12.28 3.85 9.82
C LYS A 8 12.48 2.65 8.91
N PRO A 9 13.50 2.67 8.06
CA PRO A 9 13.77 1.52 7.20
C PRO A 9 13.87 0.24 8.01
N GLY A 10 13.24 -0.81 7.52
CA GLY A 10 13.21 -2.08 8.21
C GLY A 10 12.05 -2.25 9.16
N GLN A 11 11.32 -1.19 9.43
CA GLN A 11 10.18 -1.28 10.33
C GLN A 11 8.89 -1.48 9.56
N SER A 12 7.92 -2.07 10.22
CA SER A 12 6.67 -2.46 9.58
C SER A 12 5.47 -1.83 10.23
N VAL A 13 4.35 -1.86 9.51
CA VAL A 13 3.04 -1.48 10.01
C VAL A 13 2.11 -2.63 9.68
N ARG A 14 1.27 -3.00 10.61
CA ARG A 14 0.28 -4.04 10.37
C ARG A 14 -1.07 -3.43 10.11
N ILE A 15 -1.78 -4.01 9.15
CA ILE A 15 -3.15 -3.62 8.85
C ILE A 15 -3.99 -4.87 9.06
N GLY A 16 -4.77 -4.88 10.12
CA GLY A 16 -5.45 -6.09 10.51
C GLY A 16 -4.43 -7.13 10.96
N ASP A 17 -4.74 -8.38 10.75
CA ASP A 17 -3.86 -9.47 11.15
C ASP A 17 -3.04 -10.02 10.01
N ASP A 18 -3.47 -9.75 8.77
CA ASP A 18 -2.92 -10.44 7.62
C ASP A 18 -2.08 -9.58 6.71
N ILE A 19 -2.13 -8.27 6.87
CA ILE A 19 -1.44 -7.38 5.94
C ILE A 19 -0.31 -6.69 6.67
N VAL A 20 0.88 -6.75 6.07
CA VAL A 20 2.06 -6.11 6.63
C VAL A 20 2.65 -5.19 5.56
N VAL A 21 2.96 -3.98 5.94
CA VAL A 21 3.63 -3.02 5.08
C VAL A 21 4.97 -2.72 5.72
N ARG A 22 6.05 -2.97 4.99
CA ARG A 22 7.38 -2.72 5.52
C ARG A 22 8.09 -1.66 4.70
N LEU A 23 8.71 -0.73 5.39
CA LEU A 23 9.51 0.29 4.75
C LEU A 23 10.90 -0.27 4.52
N THR A 24 11.31 -0.41 3.28
CA THR A 24 12.59 -1.03 2.99
C THR A 24 13.69 -0.03 2.73
N GLU A 25 13.40 1.06 2.02
CA GLU A 25 14.42 2.06 1.71
C GLU A 25 13.79 3.42 1.66
N ILE A 26 14.58 4.43 2.03
CA ILE A 26 14.20 5.82 1.89
C ILE A 26 15.26 6.47 1.03
N GLY A 27 14.83 7.06 -0.08
CA GLY A 27 15.73 7.76 -0.96
C GLY A 27 15.28 9.19 -1.16
N GLN A 28 15.85 9.85 -2.14
CA GLN A 28 15.58 11.25 -2.38
C GLN A 28 14.18 11.40 -2.93
N GLY A 29 13.26 11.82 -2.11
CA GLY A 29 11.89 12.02 -2.52
C GLY A 29 11.13 10.73 -2.81
N GLN A 30 11.69 9.58 -2.43
CA GLN A 30 11.07 8.30 -2.70
C GLN A 30 11.20 7.39 -1.51
N VAL A 31 10.27 6.46 -1.38
CA VAL A 31 10.37 5.39 -0.39
C VAL A 31 9.97 4.09 -1.09
N LYS A 32 10.58 3.01 -0.66
CA LYS A 32 10.21 1.69 -1.12
C LYS A 32 9.45 0.98 -0.04
N LEU A 33 8.33 0.41 -0.41
CA LEU A 33 7.45 -0.28 0.51
C LEU A 33 7.28 -1.71 0.05
N GLU A 34 7.31 -2.63 0.99
CA GLU A 34 7.06 -4.03 0.72
C GLU A 34 5.74 -4.41 1.34
N PHE A 35 4.87 -5.02 0.57
CA PHE A 35 3.55 -5.40 1.04
C PHE A 35 3.42 -6.91 1.09
N THR A 36 2.89 -7.40 2.19
CA THR A 36 2.55 -8.81 2.33
C THR A 36 1.06 -8.88 2.64
N ALA A 37 0.32 -9.60 1.82
CA ALA A 37 -1.12 -9.67 1.97
C ALA A 37 -1.62 -11.02 1.48
N PRO A 38 -2.81 -11.45 1.94
CA PRO A 38 -3.39 -12.68 1.43
C PRO A 38 -3.74 -12.55 -0.04
N ASN A 39 -3.87 -13.67 -0.72
CA ASN A 39 -4.12 -13.67 -2.16
C ASN A 39 -5.42 -12.98 -2.55
N GLU A 40 -6.39 -13.00 -1.65
CA GLU A 40 -7.68 -12.39 -1.98
C GLU A 40 -7.67 -10.87 -1.83
N VAL A 41 -6.58 -10.31 -1.33
CA VAL A 41 -6.47 -8.86 -1.19
C VAL A 41 -5.53 -8.36 -2.26
N ALA A 42 -6.05 -7.57 -3.17
CA ALA A 42 -5.23 -6.99 -4.23
C ALA A 42 -4.52 -5.76 -3.70
N VAL A 43 -3.25 -5.63 -4.05
CA VAL A 43 -2.46 -4.48 -3.65
C VAL A 43 -2.08 -3.74 -4.94
N HIS A 44 -2.54 -2.50 -5.04
CA HIS A 44 -2.31 -1.70 -6.24
C HIS A 44 -1.78 -0.34 -5.85
N ARG A 45 -0.94 0.21 -6.71
CA ARG A 45 -0.64 1.62 -6.58
C ARG A 45 -1.88 2.43 -6.90
N GLU A 46 -1.91 3.64 -6.42
CA GLU A 46 -3.09 4.48 -6.58
C GLU A 46 -3.47 4.66 -8.05
N GLU A 47 -2.50 4.92 -8.89
CA GLU A 47 -2.80 5.18 -10.29
C GLU A 47 -3.32 3.92 -10.98
N VAL A 48 -2.84 2.76 -10.57
CA VAL A 48 -3.33 1.50 -11.13
C VAL A 48 -4.74 1.22 -10.64
N TRP A 49 -4.99 1.47 -9.38
CA TRP A 49 -6.31 1.24 -8.81
C TRP A 49 -7.35 2.11 -9.49
N ARG A 50 -7.02 3.36 -9.73
CA ARG A 50 -7.94 4.26 -10.40
C ARG A 50 -8.25 3.80 -11.81
N ARG A 51 -7.23 3.32 -12.52
CA ARG A 51 -7.45 2.84 -13.87
C ARG A 51 -8.39 1.66 -13.90
N ILE A 52 -8.22 0.72 -12.98
CA ILE A 52 -9.06 -0.45 -12.91
C ILE A 52 -10.49 -0.06 -12.61
N ASN A 53 -10.69 0.82 -11.68
CA ASN A 53 -12.04 1.19 -11.29
C ASN A 53 -12.73 2.01 -12.35
N GLN A 54 -12.02 2.83 -13.07
CA GLN A 54 -12.62 3.55 -14.17
C GLN A 54 -13.00 2.60 -15.29
N ALA A 55 -12.13 1.66 -15.58
CA ALA A 55 -12.40 0.72 -16.64
C ALA A 55 -13.62 -0.10 -16.35
N GLN A 56 -13.92 -0.28 -15.10
CA GLN A 56 -15.09 -1.01 -14.76
C GLN A 56 -16.30 -0.14 -14.72
N GLY A 57 -16.25 0.91 -15.48
CA GLY A 57 -17.41 1.61 -15.62
C GLY A 57 -17.57 2.63 -14.66
N GLY A 58 -16.64 2.82 -14.03
CA GLY A 58 -16.63 3.79 -13.15
C GLY A 58 -17.92 3.86 -12.52
N ALA A 59 -18.54 3.08 -12.73
CA ALA A 59 -19.74 3.18 -12.34
C ALA A 59 -19.72 3.21 -10.95
N ARG A 60 -19.71 3.41 -10.51
CA ARG A 60 -19.76 3.45 -9.26
C ARG A 60 -19.56 4.61 -8.74
#